data_4f5b66c2840970a1b652152d7f3538b2
#
_entry.id   4f5b66c2840970a1b652152d7f3538b2
#
_cell.length_a   1.000
_cell.length_b   1.000
_cell.length_c   1.000
_cell.angle_alpha   90.00
_cell.angle_beta   90.00
_cell.angle_gamma   90.00
#
_symmetry.space_group_name_H-M   'P 1'
#
loop_
_entity.id
_entity.type
_entity.pdbx_description
1 polymer ?
#
loop_
_entity_poly.entity_id
_entity_poly.type
_entity_poly.pdbx_seq_one_letter_code
_entity_poly.pdbx_strand_id
1 'polypeptide(L)'
;SNTSWAAPQVTDDGYQIAYSTDVEGNAIYTADMSTEDKYAAALNAALGYFEAAGYTVENGQITAAPEGAALEYTVNIGASGNGDHPTFQTLTNAAAALKTVGFNLIVNDMANASDLFASYKSGEAEGWVAAWQSTNDPDMYQLYHSQGSTNYYEINDPDLDELIIAARQTTDQEARKAMYKEAMEIILDWGVELPVYQRSEASIFS
;
A
#
# COMPACT_ATOMS: atom_id res chain seq x y z
N SER A 1 10.53 -8.50 12.82
CA SER A 1 10.17 -9.53 11.88
C SER A 1 9.36 -8.98 10.71
N ASN A 2 9.68 -9.42 9.55
CA ASN A 2 9.14 -9.02 8.26
C ASN A 2 7.74 -9.51 7.99
N THR A 3 7.11 -10.11 8.94
CA THR A 3 5.77 -10.68 8.83
C THR A 3 4.70 -9.70 9.19
N SER A 4 5.04 -8.47 9.21
CA SER A 4 4.15 -7.43 9.60
C SER A 4 2.88 -7.37 8.76
N TRP A 5 2.44 -6.23 8.56
CA TRP A 5 1.27 -5.82 7.82
C TRP A 5 1.18 -6.31 6.36
N ALA A 6 2.28 -6.68 5.73
CA ALA A 6 2.30 -7.25 4.37
C ALA A 6 1.97 -8.75 4.31
N ALA A 7 1.92 -9.44 5.45
CA ALA A 7 1.67 -10.87 5.45
C ALA A 7 0.18 -11.19 5.23
N PRO A 8 -0.15 -12.14 4.36
CA PRO A 8 -1.54 -12.54 4.11
C PRO A 8 -2.12 -13.43 5.22
N GLN A 9 -1.63 -13.30 6.43
CA GLN A 9 -1.98 -14.16 7.55
C GLN A 9 -2.23 -13.30 8.79
N VAL A 10 -3.22 -13.68 9.57
CA VAL A 10 -3.39 -13.14 10.92
C VAL A 10 -2.19 -13.59 11.73
N THR A 11 -1.50 -12.67 12.38
CA THR A 11 -0.40 -13.00 13.29
C THR A 11 -0.95 -13.65 14.56
N ASP A 12 -0.10 -14.36 15.33
CA ASP A 12 -0.49 -15.03 16.58
C ASP A 12 -1.14 -14.08 17.61
N ASP A 13 -0.92 -12.79 17.47
CA ASP A 13 -1.51 -11.75 18.30
C ASP A 13 -2.79 -11.12 17.69
N GLY A 14 -3.32 -11.70 16.64
CA GLY A 14 -4.58 -11.27 16.02
C GLY A 14 -4.48 -10.07 15.09
N TYR A 15 -3.27 -9.65 14.69
CA TYR A 15 -3.09 -8.57 13.75
C TYR A 15 -3.62 -8.97 12.36
N GLN A 16 -4.53 -8.17 11.82
CA GLN A 16 -5.16 -8.45 10.52
C GLN A 16 -4.31 -7.94 9.35
N ILE A 17 -4.58 -8.51 8.18
CA ILE A 17 -3.99 -8.08 6.93
C ILE A 17 -4.47 -6.66 6.60
N ALA A 18 -3.55 -5.82 6.17
CA ALA A 18 -3.88 -4.50 5.65
C ALA A 18 -4.91 -4.59 4.50
N TYR A 19 -5.84 -3.66 4.48
CA TYR A 19 -6.83 -3.51 3.41
C TYR A 19 -7.74 -4.73 3.19
N SER A 20 -8.05 -5.47 4.23
CA SER A 20 -8.96 -6.63 4.20
C SER A 20 -10.35 -6.35 4.78
N THR A 21 -10.63 -5.09 5.09
CA THR A 21 -11.90 -4.63 5.64
C THR A 21 -12.56 -3.60 4.74
N ASP A 22 -13.87 -3.43 4.87
CA ASP A 22 -14.61 -2.30 4.31
C ASP A 22 -14.42 -1.04 5.17
N VAL A 23 -15.03 0.06 4.78
CA VAL A 23 -14.96 1.36 5.49
C VAL A 23 -15.53 1.32 6.90
N GLU A 24 -16.36 0.33 7.22
CA GLU A 24 -16.98 0.13 8.54
C GLU A 24 -16.15 -0.81 9.42
N GLY A 25 -15.04 -1.35 8.89
CA GLY A 25 -14.16 -2.29 9.57
C GLY A 25 -14.59 -3.75 9.50
N ASN A 26 -15.60 -4.09 8.69
CA ASN A 26 -16.01 -5.47 8.51
C ASN A 26 -15.08 -6.20 7.53
N ALA A 27 -14.77 -7.46 7.82
CA ALA A 27 -13.98 -8.28 6.90
C ALA A 27 -14.71 -8.48 5.55
N ILE A 28 -14.02 -8.19 4.45
CA ILE A 28 -14.54 -8.35 3.09
C ILE A 28 -14.42 -9.77 2.54
N TYR A 29 -13.60 -10.60 3.15
CA TYR A 29 -13.37 -11.98 2.71
C TYR A 29 -13.79 -12.99 3.76
N THR A 30 -14.42 -14.08 3.29
CA THR A 30 -14.64 -15.29 4.08
C THR A 30 -13.86 -16.47 3.48
N ALA A 31 -13.63 -17.51 4.27
CA ALA A 31 -12.80 -18.65 3.85
C ALA A 31 -13.41 -19.46 2.69
N ASP A 32 -14.71 -19.42 2.53
CA ASP A 32 -15.50 -20.19 1.55
C ASP A 32 -15.79 -19.43 0.26
N MET A 33 -15.41 -18.15 0.17
CA MET A 33 -15.60 -17.35 -1.05
C MET A 33 -14.80 -17.90 -2.24
N SER A 34 -15.45 -17.98 -3.39
CA SER A 34 -14.79 -18.20 -4.68
C SER A 34 -13.89 -17.01 -5.04
N THR A 35 -13.02 -17.18 -6.02
CA THR A 35 -12.18 -16.09 -6.52
C THR A 35 -13.04 -14.95 -7.09
N GLU A 36 -14.11 -15.28 -7.80
CA GLU A 36 -15.07 -14.32 -8.37
C GLU A 36 -15.78 -13.53 -7.27
N ASP A 37 -16.25 -14.22 -6.22
CA ASP A 37 -16.90 -13.55 -5.08
C ASP A 37 -15.94 -12.63 -4.33
N LYS A 38 -14.68 -13.03 -4.16
CA LYS A 38 -13.65 -12.18 -3.57
C LYS A 38 -13.40 -10.91 -4.39
N TYR A 39 -13.36 -11.04 -5.71
CA TYR A 39 -13.23 -9.88 -6.60
C TYR A 39 -14.43 -8.93 -6.49
N ALA A 40 -15.64 -9.47 -6.48
CA ALA A 40 -16.85 -8.67 -6.32
C ALA A 40 -16.91 -7.97 -4.96
N ALA A 41 -16.55 -8.67 -3.88
CA ALA A 41 -16.48 -8.12 -2.54
C ALA A 41 -15.44 -7.00 -2.43
N ALA A 42 -14.24 -7.19 -3.00
CA ALA A 42 -13.19 -6.18 -3.04
C ALA A 42 -13.63 -4.92 -3.81
N LEU A 43 -14.32 -5.09 -4.94
CA LEU A 43 -14.81 -3.97 -5.74
C LEU A 43 -15.90 -3.18 -5.01
N ASN A 44 -16.81 -3.86 -4.33
CA ASN A 44 -17.83 -3.21 -3.50
C ASN A 44 -17.20 -2.44 -2.32
N ALA A 45 -16.22 -3.02 -1.66
CA ALA A 45 -15.47 -2.33 -0.60
C ALA A 45 -14.73 -1.10 -1.15
N ALA A 46 -14.11 -1.21 -2.32
CA ALA A 46 -13.46 -0.09 -2.98
C ALA A 46 -14.44 1.07 -3.26
N LEU A 47 -15.66 0.78 -3.74
CA LEU A 47 -16.69 1.80 -3.93
C LEU A 47 -17.03 2.53 -2.63
N GLY A 48 -17.16 1.81 -1.52
CA GLY A 48 -17.37 2.41 -0.19
C GLY A 48 -16.22 3.34 0.22
N TYR A 49 -14.98 2.96 -0.04
CA TYR A 49 -13.82 3.83 0.20
C TYR A 49 -13.80 5.06 -0.71
N PHE A 50 -14.20 4.94 -1.97
CA PHE A 50 -14.37 6.09 -2.86
C PHE A 50 -15.44 7.05 -2.34
N GLU A 51 -16.59 6.55 -1.89
CA GLU A 51 -17.64 7.37 -1.28
C GLU A 51 -17.13 8.07 -0.01
N ALA A 52 -16.43 7.36 0.87
CA ALA A 52 -15.84 7.93 2.07
C ALA A 52 -14.79 9.01 1.77
N ALA A 53 -14.07 8.87 0.65
CA ALA A 53 -13.13 9.86 0.14
C ALA A 53 -13.81 11.05 -0.60
N GLY A 54 -15.15 11.09 -0.66
CA GLY A 54 -15.90 12.17 -1.25
C GLY A 54 -16.21 12.04 -2.74
N TYR A 55 -15.92 10.90 -3.36
CA TYR A 55 -16.35 10.63 -4.73
C TYR A 55 -17.85 10.40 -4.77
N THR A 56 -18.47 10.78 -5.87
CA THR A 56 -19.90 10.46 -6.11
C THR A 56 -20.01 9.09 -6.73
N VAL A 57 -20.74 8.19 -6.05
CA VAL A 57 -21.03 6.84 -6.55
C VAL A 57 -22.53 6.70 -6.78
N GLU A 58 -22.92 6.40 -8.01
CA GLU A 58 -24.31 6.22 -8.41
C GLU A 58 -24.50 4.89 -9.15
N ASN A 59 -25.40 4.05 -8.69
CA ASN A 59 -25.69 2.75 -9.29
C ASN A 59 -24.43 1.86 -9.47
N GLY A 60 -23.51 1.91 -8.50
CA GLY A 60 -22.24 1.15 -8.55
C GLY A 60 -21.21 1.72 -9.52
N GLN A 61 -21.35 2.98 -9.92
CA GLN A 61 -20.41 3.68 -10.79
C GLN A 61 -19.92 4.94 -10.11
N ILE A 62 -18.62 5.19 -10.20
CA ILE A 62 -17.99 6.44 -9.79
C ILE A 62 -18.23 7.46 -10.90
N THR A 63 -19.00 8.51 -10.61
CA THR A 63 -19.46 9.49 -11.62
C THR A 63 -18.78 10.84 -11.49
N ALA A 64 -18.24 11.17 -10.32
CA ALA A 64 -17.50 12.42 -10.10
C ALA A 64 -16.43 12.26 -9.02
N ALA A 65 -15.34 12.98 -9.17
CA ALA A 65 -14.31 13.14 -8.15
C ALA A 65 -14.59 14.39 -7.31
N PRO A 66 -14.18 14.42 -6.02
CA PRO A 66 -14.21 15.61 -5.21
C PRO A 66 -13.19 16.65 -5.69
N GLU A 67 -13.29 17.87 -5.19
CA GLU A 67 -12.34 18.94 -5.51
C GLU A 67 -10.90 18.52 -5.15
N GLY A 68 -9.98 18.71 -6.07
CA GLY A 68 -8.57 18.33 -5.91
C GLY A 68 -8.24 16.88 -6.23
N ALA A 69 -9.26 16.03 -6.54
CA ALA A 69 -9.05 14.66 -6.97
C ALA A 69 -9.47 14.45 -8.43
N ALA A 70 -9.11 13.28 -8.99
CA ALA A 70 -9.41 12.92 -10.38
C ALA A 70 -10.10 11.54 -10.48
N LEU A 71 -10.68 11.24 -11.64
CA LEU A 71 -11.19 9.90 -11.98
C LEU A 71 -10.14 9.03 -12.68
N GLU A 72 -8.94 9.55 -12.83
CA GLU A 72 -7.82 8.90 -13.49
C GLU A 72 -6.53 9.19 -12.74
N TYR A 73 -5.76 8.14 -12.50
CA TYR A 73 -4.41 8.23 -11.93
C TYR A 73 -3.46 7.27 -12.63
N THR A 74 -2.18 7.62 -12.64
CA THR A 74 -1.13 6.82 -13.23
C THR A 74 -0.24 6.18 -12.16
N VAL A 75 -0.01 4.87 -12.27
CA VAL A 75 0.98 4.14 -11.48
C VAL A 75 2.16 3.78 -12.37
N ASN A 76 3.32 4.32 -12.03
CA ASN A 76 4.58 3.99 -12.69
C ASN A 76 5.14 2.68 -12.15
N ILE A 77 5.45 1.76 -13.04
CA ILE A 77 6.11 0.49 -12.73
C ILE A 77 7.27 0.32 -13.71
N GLY A 78 8.36 -0.26 -13.28
CA GLY A 78 9.53 -0.36 -14.13
C GLY A 78 10.29 -1.66 -13.97
N ALA A 79 10.59 -2.25 -15.12
CA ALA A 79 11.58 -3.28 -15.30
C ALA A 79 12.19 -3.14 -16.68
N SER A 80 11.56 -3.71 -17.71
CA SER A 80 12.02 -3.62 -19.11
C SER A 80 11.02 -2.94 -20.04
N GLY A 81 9.86 -2.51 -19.55
CA GLY A 81 8.78 -1.95 -20.35
C GLY A 81 8.00 -2.99 -21.18
N ASN A 82 8.12 -4.27 -20.83
CA ASN A 82 7.50 -5.39 -21.56
C ASN A 82 6.47 -6.16 -20.71
N GLY A 83 6.03 -5.60 -19.59
CA GLY A 83 5.09 -6.27 -18.68
C GLY A 83 5.71 -7.40 -17.87
N ASP A 84 7.01 -7.48 -17.76
CA ASP A 84 7.75 -8.56 -17.09
C ASP A 84 7.95 -8.34 -15.58
N HIS A 85 7.55 -7.17 -15.05
CA HIS A 85 7.60 -6.95 -13.63
C HIS A 85 6.55 -7.81 -12.92
N PRO A 86 6.89 -8.51 -11.81
CA PRO A 86 5.95 -9.42 -11.12
C PRO A 86 4.63 -8.79 -10.71
N THR A 87 4.62 -7.50 -10.38
CA THR A 87 3.42 -6.75 -9.98
C THR A 87 2.58 -6.25 -11.17
N PHE A 88 3.11 -6.30 -12.40
CA PHE A 88 2.44 -5.74 -13.58
C PHE A 88 1.06 -6.35 -13.81
N GLN A 89 0.96 -7.68 -13.74
CA GLN A 89 -0.31 -8.38 -13.91
C GLN A 89 -1.32 -8.03 -12.81
N THR A 90 -0.85 -7.87 -11.59
CA THR A 90 -1.71 -7.46 -10.46
C THR A 90 -2.32 -6.08 -10.70
N LEU A 91 -1.50 -5.11 -11.10
CA LEU A 91 -1.96 -3.75 -11.41
C LEU A 91 -2.90 -3.70 -12.61
N THR A 92 -2.59 -4.43 -13.68
CA THR A 92 -3.45 -4.47 -14.86
C THR A 92 -4.79 -5.12 -14.58
N ASN A 93 -4.85 -6.14 -13.72
CA ASN A 93 -6.09 -6.74 -13.26
C ASN A 93 -6.89 -5.75 -12.41
N ALA A 94 -6.24 -5.04 -11.47
CA ALA A 94 -6.89 -4.01 -10.66
C ALA A 94 -7.42 -2.86 -11.54
N ALA A 95 -6.64 -2.40 -12.51
CA ALA A 95 -7.03 -1.37 -13.46
C ALA A 95 -8.27 -1.81 -14.27
N ALA A 96 -8.30 -3.06 -14.74
CA ALA A 96 -9.45 -3.60 -15.45
C ALA A 96 -10.71 -3.65 -14.57
N ALA A 97 -10.58 -4.04 -13.30
CA ALA A 97 -11.68 -4.06 -12.34
C ALA A 97 -12.20 -2.64 -12.03
N LEU A 98 -11.32 -1.69 -11.73
CA LEU A 98 -11.67 -0.30 -11.43
C LEU A 98 -12.35 0.38 -12.62
N LYS A 99 -11.92 0.06 -13.84
CA LYS A 99 -12.55 0.59 -15.06
C LYS A 99 -14.02 0.20 -15.18
N THR A 100 -14.42 -0.96 -14.68
CA THR A 100 -15.84 -1.40 -14.70
C THR A 100 -16.73 -0.52 -13.82
N VAL A 101 -16.17 0.19 -12.87
CA VAL A 101 -16.89 1.08 -11.95
C VAL A 101 -16.60 2.56 -12.18
N GLY A 102 -16.01 2.92 -13.34
CA GLY A 102 -15.84 4.33 -13.73
C GLY A 102 -14.55 5.01 -13.27
N PHE A 103 -13.59 4.24 -12.73
CA PHE A 103 -12.28 4.77 -12.35
C PHE A 103 -11.17 4.26 -13.28
N ASN A 104 -10.32 5.12 -13.79
CA ASN A 104 -9.27 4.77 -14.73
C ASN A 104 -7.90 4.76 -14.04
N LEU A 105 -7.37 3.58 -13.77
CA LEU A 105 -6.00 3.40 -13.32
C LEU A 105 -5.11 3.10 -14.53
N ILE A 106 -4.18 3.99 -14.84
CA ILE A 106 -3.20 3.81 -15.92
C ILE A 106 -1.97 3.13 -15.32
N VAL A 107 -1.60 1.98 -15.88
CA VAL A 107 -0.34 1.30 -15.55
C VAL A 107 0.71 1.68 -16.58
N ASN A 108 1.66 2.53 -16.20
CA ASN A 108 2.74 3.00 -17.04
C ASN A 108 3.99 2.14 -16.82
N ASP A 109 4.22 1.18 -17.70
CA ASP A 109 5.39 0.28 -17.66
C ASP A 109 6.61 0.96 -18.26
N MET A 110 7.48 1.49 -17.41
CA MET A 110 8.66 2.26 -17.80
C MET A 110 9.82 1.32 -18.13
N ALA A 111 10.38 1.48 -19.31
CA ALA A 111 11.53 0.68 -19.77
C ALA A 111 12.85 1.01 -19.06
N ASN A 112 12.89 2.09 -18.30
CA ASN A 112 14.11 2.59 -17.67
C ASN A 112 13.88 2.83 -16.16
N ALA A 113 14.54 2.04 -15.34
CA ALA A 113 14.43 2.16 -13.88
C ALA A 113 14.91 3.53 -13.35
N SER A 114 15.85 4.19 -14.01
CA SER A 114 16.30 5.52 -13.57
C SER A 114 15.22 6.58 -13.76
N ASP A 115 14.38 6.46 -14.76
CA ASP A 115 13.28 7.39 -15.00
C ASP A 115 12.15 7.17 -13.96
N LEU A 116 11.89 5.92 -13.61
CA LEU A 116 11.00 5.60 -12.49
C LEU A 116 11.50 6.24 -11.17
N PHE A 117 12.79 6.05 -10.86
CA PHE A 117 13.37 6.64 -9.65
C PHE A 117 13.34 8.17 -9.66
N ALA A 118 13.57 8.79 -10.83
CA ALA A 118 13.47 10.24 -10.96
C ALA A 118 12.06 10.73 -10.71
N SER A 119 11.03 10.06 -11.25
CA SER A 119 9.64 10.48 -11.18
C SER A 119 9.09 10.51 -9.75
N TYR A 120 9.36 9.51 -8.92
CA TYR A 120 8.88 9.55 -7.53
C TYR A 120 9.74 10.42 -6.62
N LYS A 121 11.04 10.59 -6.93
CA LYS A 121 11.92 11.49 -6.16
C LYS A 121 11.63 12.97 -6.42
N SER A 122 11.12 13.31 -7.59
CA SER A 122 10.72 14.69 -7.92
C SER A 122 9.32 15.05 -7.41
N GLY A 123 8.55 14.07 -6.91
CA GLY A 123 7.15 14.27 -6.53
C GLY A 123 6.18 14.35 -7.73
N GLU A 124 6.65 14.03 -8.95
CA GLU A 124 5.80 14.06 -10.15
C GLU A 124 4.96 12.80 -10.34
N ALA A 125 5.35 11.68 -9.70
CA ALA A 125 4.61 10.42 -9.81
C ALA A 125 3.37 10.44 -8.91
N GLU A 126 2.20 10.19 -9.46
CA GLU A 126 0.96 10.01 -8.70
C GLU A 126 0.96 8.69 -7.91
N GLY A 127 1.57 7.66 -8.47
CA GLY A 127 1.80 6.37 -7.84
C GLY A 127 2.99 5.64 -8.46
N TRP A 128 3.62 4.76 -7.71
CA TRP A 128 4.75 3.98 -8.23
C TRP A 128 4.86 2.62 -7.57
N VAL A 129 5.52 1.69 -8.25
CA VAL A 129 5.91 0.39 -7.70
C VAL A 129 7.40 0.39 -7.43
N ALA A 130 7.77 0.15 -6.19
CA ALA A 130 9.15 0.01 -5.76
C ALA A 130 9.29 -1.14 -4.76
N ALA A 131 10.53 -1.51 -4.46
CA ALA A 131 10.85 -2.48 -3.42
C ALA A 131 11.89 -1.88 -2.48
N TRP A 132 11.66 -2.05 -1.19
CA TRP A 132 12.61 -1.67 -0.17
C TRP A 132 13.45 -2.88 0.25
N GLN A 133 14.72 -2.65 0.43
CA GLN A 133 15.60 -3.62 1.05
C GLN A 133 15.70 -3.28 2.54
N SER A 134 15.16 -4.16 3.38
CA SER A 134 15.18 -3.96 4.84
C SER A 134 16.58 -4.07 5.41
N THR A 135 16.82 -3.34 6.48
CA THR A 135 17.96 -3.50 7.37
C THR A 135 17.65 -4.55 8.44
N ASN A 136 18.67 -4.94 9.23
CA ASN A 136 18.46 -5.85 10.36
C ASN A 136 17.63 -5.23 11.50
N ASP A 137 17.64 -3.92 11.61
CA ASP A 137 16.81 -3.17 12.54
C ASP A 137 15.54 -2.68 11.82
N PRO A 138 14.35 -2.87 12.39
CA PRO A 138 13.08 -2.44 11.78
C PRO A 138 12.83 -0.93 11.96
N ASP A 139 13.86 -0.10 11.84
CA ASP A 139 13.77 1.35 11.96
C ASP A 139 12.91 1.96 10.84
N MET A 140 11.89 2.70 11.21
CA MET A 140 10.93 3.33 10.30
C MET A 140 11.27 4.78 9.95
N TYR A 141 12.29 5.38 10.58
CA TYR A 141 12.58 6.81 10.48
C TYR A 141 12.80 7.27 9.04
N GLN A 142 13.62 6.54 8.29
CA GLN A 142 14.07 6.99 6.98
C GLN A 142 12.92 7.12 5.97
N LEU A 143 11.90 6.25 6.09
CA LEU A 143 10.80 6.17 5.14
C LEU A 143 9.57 6.96 5.57
N TYR A 144 9.26 6.99 6.87
CA TYR A 144 7.94 7.40 7.35
C TYR A 144 7.97 8.61 8.29
N HIS A 145 9.13 8.96 8.89
CA HIS A 145 9.24 10.19 9.67
C HIS A 145 9.21 11.40 8.76
N SER A 146 8.57 12.50 9.16
CA SER A 146 8.44 13.74 8.36
C SER A 146 9.79 14.29 7.88
N GLN A 147 10.88 14.07 8.64
CA GLN A 147 12.25 14.45 8.28
C GLN A 147 13.05 13.29 7.67
N GLY A 148 12.40 12.20 7.30
CA GLY A 148 13.06 11.04 6.70
C GLY A 148 13.60 11.35 5.31
N SER A 149 14.84 10.96 5.02
CA SER A 149 15.51 11.30 3.75
C SER A 149 14.90 10.62 2.52
N THR A 150 14.09 9.61 2.72
CA THR A 150 13.38 8.86 1.67
C THR A 150 11.87 8.77 1.92
N ASN A 151 11.34 9.71 2.69
CA ASN A 151 9.90 9.89 2.85
C ASN A 151 9.30 10.50 1.56
N TYR A 152 9.29 9.71 0.49
CA TYR A 152 8.70 10.10 -0.80
C TYR A 152 7.16 10.06 -0.79
N TYR A 153 6.59 9.59 0.30
CA TYR A 153 5.14 9.59 0.57
C TYR A 153 4.65 10.94 1.08
N GLU A 154 5.56 11.83 1.46
CA GLU A 154 5.27 13.16 2.05
C GLU A 154 4.43 13.07 3.35
N ILE A 155 4.56 11.97 4.10
CA ILE A 155 3.92 11.84 5.41
C ILE A 155 4.44 12.95 6.32
N ASN A 156 3.50 13.66 6.94
CA ASN A 156 3.78 14.69 7.93
C ASN A 156 2.79 14.54 9.09
N ASP A 157 3.09 13.62 9.99
CA ASP A 157 2.26 13.22 11.12
C ASP A 157 3.07 13.29 12.41
N PRO A 158 2.78 14.26 13.31
CA PRO A 158 3.53 14.42 14.54
C PRO A 158 3.46 13.22 15.50
N ASP A 159 2.32 12.52 15.54
CA ASP A 159 2.13 11.36 16.41
C ASP A 159 2.98 10.18 15.91
N LEU A 160 3.03 9.98 14.59
CA LEU A 160 3.91 9.00 13.95
C LEU A 160 5.38 9.34 14.20
N ASP A 161 5.77 10.60 14.05
CA ASP A 161 7.14 11.07 14.28
C ASP A 161 7.58 10.78 15.71
N GLU A 162 6.73 11.06 16.70
CA GLU A 162 7.01 10.80 18.12
C GLU A 162 7.18 9.30 18.39
N LEU A 163 6.29 8.46 17.86
CA LEU A 163 6.37 7.00 18.00
C LEU A 163 7.65 6.43 17.39
N ILE A 164 8.04 6.88 16.20
CA ILE A 164 9.26 6.44 15.53
C ILE A 164 10.50 6.80 16.37
N ILE A 165 10.57 8.02 16.90
CA ILE A 165 11.67 8.45 17.76
C ILE A 165 11.71 7.67 19.06
N ALA A 166 10.56 7.47 19.72
CA ALA A 166 10.46 6.69 20.95
C ALA A 166 10.91 5.24 20.75
N ALA A 167 10.48 4.61 19.65
CA ALA A 167 10.89 3.24 19.31
C ALA A 167 12.39 3.10 19.07
N ARG A 168 13.05 4.11 18.48
CA ARG A 168 14.53 4.13 18.30
C ARG A 168 15.28 4.22 19.63
N GLN A 169 14.70 4.87 20.64
CA GLN A 169 15.31 5.07 21.95
C GLN A 169 15.00 3.95 22.94
N THR A 170 14.03 3.08 22.62
CA THR A 170 13.56 2.02 23.52
C THR A 170 14.36 0.74 23.33
N THR A 171 14.91 0.21 24.44
CA THR A 171 15.65 -1.06 24.45
C THR A 171 14.79 -2.25 24.83
N ASP A 172 13.64 -2.03 25.47
CA ASP A 172 12.66 -3.06 25.77
C ASP A 172 11.96 -3.52 24.48
N GLN A 173 12.11 -4.79 24.14
CA GLN A 173 11.61 -5.34 22.86
C GLN A 173 10.08 -5.36 22.78
N GLU A 174 9.39 -5.63 23.88
CA GLU A 174 7.91 -5.67 23.85
C GLU A 174 7.30 -4.27 23.74
N ALA A 175 7.86 -3.32 24.47
CA ALA A 175 7.46 -1.91 24.34
C ALA A 175 7.73 -1.39 22.91
N ARG A 176 8.90 -1.71 22.35
CA ARG A 176 9.27 -1.34 20.99
C ARG A 176 8.35 -1.97 19.94
N LYS A 177 7.98 -3.23 20.13
CA LYS A 177 7.03 -3.94 19.27
C LYS A 177 5.65 -3.27 19.29
N ALA A 178 5.17 -2.86 20.45
CA ALA A 178 3.89 -2.14 20.57
C ALA A 178 3.92 -0.80 19.84
N MET A 179 4.99 -0.02 20.00
CA MET A 179 5.17 1.26 19.29
C MET A 179 5.18 1.08 17.77
N TYR A 180 5.86 0.06 17.25
CA TYR A 180 5.87 -0.20 15.81
C TYR A 180 4.52 -0.69 15.28
N LYS A 181 3.72 -1.39 16.07
CA LYS A 181 2.35 -1.74 15.68
C LYS A 181 1.49 -0.49 15.54
N GLU A 182 1.53 0.38 16.53
CA GLU A 182 0.79 1.65 16.52
C GLU A 182 1.24 2.54 15.34
N ALA A 183 2.54 2.65 15.10
CA ALA A 183 3.09 3.37 13.96
C ALA A 183 2.60 2.78 12.61
N MET A 184 2.52 1.45 12.50
CA MET A 184 1.99 0.81 11.28
C MET A 184 0.50 1.09 11.08
N GLU A 185 -0.30 1.18 12.14
CA GLU A 185 -1.72 1.55 12.05
C GLU A 185 -1.86 2.96 11.47
N ILE A 186 -1.07 3.93 11.97
CA ILE A 186 -1.06 5.29 11.43
C ILE A 186 -0.64 5.29 9.95
N ILE A 187 0.41 4.56 9.57
CA ILE A 187 0.86 4.47 8.17
C ILE A 187 -0.22 3.87 7.28
N LEU A 188 -0.96 2.86 7.76
CA LEU A 188 -2.07 2.27 7.02
C LEU A 188 -3.22 3.27 6.84
N ASP A 189 -3.53 4.08 7.84
CA ASP A 189 -4.56 5.11 7.75
C ASP A 189 -4.19 6.21 6.74
N TRP A 190 -2.91 6.52 6.59
CA TRP A 190 -2.43 7.39 5.51
C TRP A 190 -2.63 6.79 4.11
N GLY A 191 -2.73 5.48 3.98
CA GLY A 191 -2.99 4.79 2.71
C GLY A 191 -1.91 4.94 1.64
N VAL A 192 -0.70 5.31 2.03
CA VAL A 192 0.41 5.67 1.13
C VAL A 192 1.16 4.48 0.55
N GLU A 193 1.01 3.30 1.14
CA GLU A 193 1.72 2.11 0.69
C GLU A 193 0.81 0.88 0.68
N LEU A 194 0.79 0.19 -0.45
CA LEU A 194 0.06 -1.05 -0.63
C LEU A 194 1.05 -2.22 -0.76
N PRO A 195 1.22 -3.06 0.29
CA PRO A 195 2.09 -4.22 0.23
C PRO A 195 1.55 -5.26 -0.75
N VAL A 196 2.36 -5.68 -1.72
CA VAL A 196 1.95 -6.66 -2.73
C VAL A 196 2.55 -8.03 -2.45
N TYR A 197 3.86 -8.11 -2.28
CA TYR A 197 4.56 -9.35 -1.93
C TYR A 197 5.93 -9.07 -1.33
N GLN A 198 6.46 -10.06 -0.63
CA GLN A 198 7.81 -10.05 -0.11
C GLN A 198 8.64 -11.12 -0.80
N ARG A 199 9.82 -10.72 -1.30
CA ARG A 199 10.78 -11.67 -1.87
C ARG A 199 11.40 -12.53 -0.77
N SER A 200 11.42 -13.83 -0.98
CA SER A 200 12.16 -14.76 -0.14
C SER A 200 13.54 -15.02 -0.75
N GLU A 201 14.57 -14.97 0.06
CA GLU A 201 15.93 -15.34 -0.33
C GLU A 201 16.34 -16.62 0.40
N ALA A 202 16.97 -17.55 -0.31
CA ALA A 202 17.52 -18.77 0.24
C ALA A 202 19.02 -18.84 -0.04
N SER A 203 19.81 -19.08 1.00
CA SER A 203 21.24 -19.35 0.87
C SER A 203 21.46 -20.87 0.99
N ILE A 204 22.09 -21.46 -0.01
CA ILE A 204 22.44 -22.89 -0.01
C ILE A 204 23.93 -22.99 0.33
N PHE A 205 24.22 -23.70 1.40
CA PHE A 205 25.60 -24.01 1.80
C PHE A 205 25.92 -25.44 1.41
N SER A 206 27.10 -25.66 0.81
CA SER A 206 27.64 -26.99 0.46
C SER A 206 28.49 -27.52 1.57
#